data_7fb1279bf75fbe6d94fc2a1375f8f3f6
#
_entry.id   7fb1279bf75fbe6d94fc2a1375f8f3f6
#
_cell.length_a   1.000
_cell.length_b   1.000
_cell.length_c   1.000
_cell.angle_alpha   90.00
_cell.angle_beta   90.00
_cell.angle_gamma   90.00
#
_symmetry.space_group_name_H-M   'P 1'
#
loop_
_entity.id
_entity.type
_entity.pdbx_description
1 polymer ?
#
loop_
_entity_poly.entity_id
_entity_poly.type
_entity_poly.pdbx_seq_one_letter_code
_entity_poly.pdbx_strand_id
1 'polypeptide(L)'
;MKPFRSEFIQIRKLRYHVRHWGREDAPKIFMLHGWMDMSASFQFIVDCLRRDWHVIAPDWRGFGLSEWSGNDTYWFPDYLADLEAILKHYSPDSAVKLIGHSLGGNVASVYAGARPHRVEKLVSLEGGSLLESSPEQAPGRYAQWLDQDNDPPGLRTYATQAEVASRLQKNNPRLTDERAAFLAQHWSAQNEQGEWALMADPAHRKISPYLYRLDEVLSCWGAITAPVLMVVGEFPLLGLRMSDRKAGRAEIEFRTAAIPNSAIKTVAGAGHMLQHDQPEEVARLIEEFL
;
A
#
# COMPACT_ATOMS: atom_id res chain seq x y z
N MET A 1 -13.75 -14.98 9.97
CA MET A 1 -12.53 -14.59 9.24
C MET A 1 -11.89 -15.81 8.61
N LYS A 2 -11.53 -15.73 7.34
CA LYS A 2 -10.78 -16.80 6.65
C LYS A 2 -9.42 -16.98 7.32
N PRO A 3 -8.97 -18.21 7.56
CA PRO A 3 -7.69 -18.48 8.18
C PRO A 3 -6.54 -18.06 7.25
N PHE A 4 -5.47 -17.57 7.85
CA PHE A 4 -4.22 -17.24 7.15
C PHE A 4 -3.06 -18.09 7.68
N ARG A 5 -2.02 -18.21 6.90
CA ARG A 5 -0.71 -18.69 7.32
C ARG A 5 0.35 -17.61 7.11
N SER A 6 1.36 -17.61 7.94
CA SER A 6 2.53 -16.75 7.83
C SER A 6 3.71 -17.52 7.28
N GLU A 7 4.47 -16.93 6.39
CA GLU A 7 5.70 -17.43 5.86
C GLU A 7 6.79 -16.37 5.97
N PHE A 8 8.03 -16.80 6.15
CA PHE A 8 9.19 -15.91 6.11
C PHE A 8 10.13 -16.36 5.02
N ILE A 9 10.44 -15.45 4.09
CA ILE A 9 11.30 -15.70 2.94
C ILE A 9 12.43 -14.68 2.87
N GLN A 10 13.54 -15.09 2.26
CA GLN A 10 14.66 -14.19 2.00
C GLN A 10 14.42 -13.42 0.70
N ILE A 11 14.23 -12.11 0.79
CA ILE A 11 14.08 -11.21 -0.34
C ILE A 11 15.26 -10.24 -0.36
N ARG A 12 16.11 -10.38 -1.36
CA ARG A 12 17.37 -9.64 -1.43
C ARG A 12 18.17 -9.87 -0.12
N LYS A 13 18.39 -8.82 0.69
CA LYS A 13 19.14 -8.91 1.95
C LYS A 13 18.27 -8.96 3.21
N LEU A 14 16.94 -8.95 3.08
CA LEU A 14 16.01 -8.84 4.19
C LEU A 14 15.12 -10.09 4.29
N ARG A 15 14.79 -10.47 5.51
CA ARG A 15 13.77 -11.47 5.78
C ARG A 15 12.40 -10.80 5.72
N TYR A 16 11.60 -11.21 4.75
CA TYR A 16 10.25 -10.74 4.52
C TYR A 16 9.24 -11.67 5.16
N HIS A 17 8.26 -11.11 5.83
CA HIS A 17 7.03 -11.79 6.22
C HIS A 17 6.03 -11.72 5.06
N VAL A 18 5.38 -12.84 4.78
CA VAL A 18 4.33 -12.95 3.78
C VAL A 18 3.13 -13.66 4.40
N ARG A 19 1.98 -13.04 4.29
CA ARG A 19 0.70 -13.60 4.73
C ARG A 19 0.01 -14.24 3.54
N HIS A 20 -0.52 -15.45 3.76
CA HIS A 20 -1.23 -16.20 2.74
C HIS A 20 -2.63 -16.56 3.20
N TRP A 21 -3.58 -16.52 2.27
CA TRP A 21 -4.93 -17.06 2.45
C TRP A 21 -5.27 -17.97 1.27
N GLY A 22 -6.16 -18.93 1.54
CA GLY A 22 -6.62 -19.90 0.54
C GLY A 22 -5.61 -21.01 0.25
N ARG A 23 -5.96 -21.82 -0.73
CA ARG A 23 -5.17 -22.98 -1.12
C ARG A 23 -4.00 -22.57 -2.03
N GLU A 24 -2.86 -23.22 -1.89
CA GLU A 24 -1.64 -22.90 -2.66
C GLU A 24 -1.75 -23.23 -4.17
N ASP A 25 -2.62 -24.17 -4.52
CA ASP A 25 -2.90 -24.58 -5.90
C ASP A 25 -3.97 -23.71 -6.60
N ALA A 26 -4.63 -22.80 -5.87
CA ALA A 26 -5.56 -21.86 -6.44
C ALA A 26 -4.86 -20.75 -7.25
N PRO A 27 -5.57 -20.07 -8.18
CA PRO A 27 -5.02 -18.92 -8.89
C PRO A 27 -4.49 -17.85 -7.94
N LYS A 28 -3.26 -17.38 -8.22
CA LYS A 28 -2.56 -16.43 -7.35
C LYS A 28 -3.00 -14.99 -7.61
N ILE A 29 -3.17 -14.23 -6.51
CA ILE A 29 -3.27 -12.78 -6.51
C ILE A 29 -2.31 -12.22 -5.46
N PHE A 30 -1.61 -11.13 -5.79
CA PHE A 30 -0.70 -10.46 -4.89
C PHE A 30 -1.35 -9.19 -4.37
N MET A 31 -1.38 -9.01 -3.04
CA MET A 31 -1.93 -7.82 -2.39
C MET A 31 -0.83 -7.04 -1.68
N LEU A 32 -0.66 -5.76 -2.07
CA LEU A 32 0.45 -4.90 -1.69
C LEU A 32 -0.07 -3.73 -0.85
N HIS A 33 0.33 -3.64 0.41
CA HIS A 33 -0.21 -2.68 1.37
C HIS A 33 0.33 -1.25 1.20
N GLY A 34 -0.30 -0.29 1.87
CA GLY A 34 0.06 1.12 1.89
C GLY A 34 1.20 1.48 2.84
N TRP A 35 1.57 2.76 2.86
CA TRP A 35 2.50 3.31 3.86
C TRP A 35 1.89 3.29 5.26
N MET A 36 2.67 2.92 6.26
CA MET A 36 2.22 2.72 7.66
C MET A 36 1.06 1.72 7.79
N ASP A 37 1.07 0.70 6.94
CA ASP A 37 0.11 -0.38 6.86
C ASP A 37 0.85 -1.72 6.81
N MET A 38 0.16 -2.84 6.72
CA MET A 38 0.73 -4.18 6.58
C MET A 38 -0.24 -5.18 5.97
N SER A 39 0.22 -6.37 5.66
CA SER A 39 -0.55 -7.43 5.00
C SER A 39 -1.86 -7.78 5.68
N ALA A 40 -1.92 -7.69 7.03
CA ALA A 40 -3.12 -7.98 7.81
C ALA A 40 -4.33 -7.11 7.43
N SER A 41 -4.09 -5.93 6.89
CA SER A 41 -5.11 -4.98 6.41
C SER A 41 -6.03 -5.58 5.34
N PHE A 42 -5.56 -6.55 4.59
CA PHE A 42 -6.34 -7.19 3.54
C PHE A 42 -7.32 -8.26 4.05
N GLN A 43 -7.29 -8.62 5.33
CA GLN A 43 -8.20 -9.62 5.90
C GLN A 43 -9.66 -9.35 5.53
N PHE A 44 -10.10 -8.10 5.62
CA PHE A 44 -11.50 -7.74 5.37
C PHE A 44 -11.91 -7.95 3.92
N ILE A 45 -11.04 -7.60 2.95
CA ILE A 45 -11.28 -7.92 1.54
C ILE A 45 -11.28 -9.43 1.33
N VAL A 46 -10.29 -10.13 1.88
CA VAL A 46 -10.14 -11.58 1.72
C VAL A 46 -11.36 -12.33 2.24
N ASP A 47 -11.91 -11.91 3.38
CA ASP A 47 -13.14 -12.50 3.93
C ASP A 47 -14.34 -12.40 2.98
N CYS A 48 -14.36 -11.35 2.14
CA CYS A 48 -15.44 -11.06 1.18
C CYS A 48 -15.20 -11.67 -0.22
N LEU A 49 -14.01 -12.15 -0.54
CA LEU A 49 -13.76 -12.84 -1.81
C LEU A 49 -14.60 -14.13 -1.90
N ARG A 50 -15.24 -14.37 -3.04
CA ARG A 50 -16.14 -15.50 -3.28
C ARG A 50 -15.50 -16.64 -4.05
N ARG A 51 -14.55 -16.32 -4.95
CA ARG A 51 -13.80 -17.32 -5.70
C ARG A 51 -12.64 -17.86 -4.87
N ASP A 52 -12.16 -19.04 -5.24
CA ASP A 52 -10.96 -19.62 -4.66
C ASP A 52 -9.73 -18.89 -5.21
N TRP A 53 -9.04 -18.16 -4.33
CA TRP A 53 -7.78 -17.48 -4.62
C TRP A 53 -6.70 -17.91 -3.64
N HIS A 54 -5.48 -18.07 -4.13
CA HIS A 54 -4.29 -18.00 -3.29
C HIS A 54 -3.85 -16.54 -3.18
N VAL A 55 -4.22 -15.89 -2.09
CA VAL A 55 -3.82 -14.51 -1.81
C VAL A 55 -2.45 -14.51 -1.16
N ILE A 56 -1.52 -13.74 -1.72
CA ILE A 56 -0.13 -13.58 -1.25
C ILE A 56 0.08 -12.09 -0.94
N ALA A 57 0.30 -11.76 0.34
CA ALA A 57 0.46 -10.39 0.78
C ALA A 57 1.73 -10.24 1.63
N PRO A 58 2.81 -9.69 1.09
CA PRO A 58 4.01 -9.38 1.85
C PRO A 58 3.76 -8.17 2.77
N ASP A 59 4.40 -8.17 3.94
CA ASP A 59 4.69 -6.93 4.64
C ASP A 59 5.89 -6.28 3.95
N TRP A 60 5.78 -5.04 3.52
CA TRP A 60 6.91 -4.33 2.92
C TRP A 60 8.08 -4.19 3.90
N ARG A 61 9.30 -4.01 3.38
CA ARG A 61 10.50 -3.74 4.18
C ARG A 61 10.23 -2.70 5.27
N GLY A 62 10.60 -3.01 6.51
CA GLY A 62 10.43 -2.11 7.64
C GLY A 62 8.99 -1.97 8.14
N PHE A 63 8.04 -2.79 7.67
CA PHE A 63 6.67 -2.84 8.17
C PHE A 63 6.30 -4.24 8.65
N GLY A 64 5.35 -4.31 9.58
CA GLY A 64 4.80 -5.55 10.09
C GLY A 64 5.87 -6.45 10.70
N LEU A 65 5.91 -7.69 10.24
CA LEU A 65 6.87 -8.70 10.67
C LEU A 65 8.08 -8.82 9.72
N SER A 66 8.16 -8.02 8.66
CA SER A 66 9.32 -7.93 7.78
C SER A 66 10.47 -7.19 8.47
N GLU A 67 11.68 -7.61 8.16
CA GLU A 67 12.89 -7.05 8.76
C GLU A 67 13.08 -5.57 8.39
N TRP A 68 13.60 -4.80 9.33
CA TRP A 68 14.03 -3.43 9.09
C TRP A 68 15.34 -3.42 8.35
N SER A 69 15.52 -2.49 7.42
CA SER A 69 16.71 -2.44 6.58
C SER A 69 17.98 -2.09 7.34
N GLY A 70 17.86 -1.51 8.54
CA GLY A 70 18.97 -0.94 9.29
C GLY A 70 19.54 0.35 8.67
N ASN A 71 18.90 0.84 7.62
CA ASN A 71 19.22 2.14 7.01
C ASN A 71 18.42 3.23 7.71
N ASP A 72 18.92 4.45 7.63
CA ASP A 72 18.29 5.65 8.19
C ASP A 72 17.18 6.24 7.30
N THR A 73 16.93 5.66 6.13
CA THR A 73 15.90 6.09 5.18
C THR A 73 15.41 4.94 4.30
N TYR A 74 14.24 5.08 3.74
CA TYR A 74 13.62 4.15 2.80
C TYR A 74 13.47 4.80 1.44
N TRP A 75 13.99 4.15 0.41
CA TRP A 75 13.98 4.64 -0.95
C TRP A 75 12.95 3.91 -1.81
N PHE A 76 12.10 4.67 -2.53
CA PHE A 76 11.02 4.11 -3.32
C PHE A 76 11.44 3.01 -4.32
N PRO A 77 12.56 3.14 -5.07
CA PRO A 77 13.01 2.07 -5.97
C PRO A 77 13.33 0.73 -5.31
N ASP A 78 13.61 0.70 -4.00
CA ASP A 78 13.81 -0.56 -3.29
C ASP A 78 12.53 -1.41 -3.26
N TYR A 79 11.36 -0.79 -3.16
CA TYR A 79 10.07 -1.53 -3.22
C TYR A 79 9.85 -2.18 -4.59
N LEU A 80 10.30 -1.55 -5.68
CA LEU A 80 10.24 -2.13 -7.03
C LEU A 80 11.12 -3.37 -7.13
N ALA A 81 12.36 -3.27 -6.61
CA ALA A 81 13.31 -4.39 -6.61
C ALA A 81 12.85 -5.54 -5.69
N ASP A 82 12.21 -5.22 -4.57
CA ASP A 82 11.63 -6.22 -3.68
C ASP A 82 10.42 -6.90 -4.32
N LEU A 83 9.54 -6.13 -4.97
CA LEU A 83 8.41 -6.71 -5.72
C LEU A 83 8.91 -7.66 -6.81
N GLU A 84 9.90 -7.27 -7.61
CA GLU A 84 10.51 -8.16 -8.63
C GLU A 84 10.98 -9.47 -7.99
N ALA A 85 11.69 -9.41 -6.85
CA ALA A 85 12.20 -10.59 -6.16
C ALA A 85 11.08 -11.46 -5.56
N ILE A 86 10.03 -10.86 -4.99
CA ILE A 86 8.84 -11.54 -4.47
C ILE A 86 8.11 -12.26 -5.61
N LEU A 87 7.86 -11.58 -6.72
CA LEU A 87 7.20 -12.17 -7.88
C LEU A 87 8.02 -13.28 -8.51
N LYS A 88 9.35 -13.14 -8.55
CA LYS A 88 10.25 -14.20 -9.01
C LYS A 88 10.20 -15.43 -8.11
N HIS A 89 10.04 -15.25 -6.79
CA HIS A 89 9.94 -16.35 -5.84
C HIS A 89 8.64 -17.14 -6.01
N TYR A 90 7.48 -16.47 -6.12
CA TYR A 90 6.18 -17.13 -6.14
C TYR A 90 5.62 -17.44 -7.53
N SER A 91 6.08 -16.74 -8.55
CA SER A 91 5.59 -16.84 -9.94
C SER A 91 6.71 -16.51 -10.93
N PRO A 92 7.80 -17.34 -11.01
CA PRO A 92 8.99 -17.01 -11.80
C PRO A 92 8.70 -16.82 -13.29
N ASP A 93 7.81 -17.64 -13.86
CA ASP A 93 7.64 -17.77 -15.30
C ASP A 93 6.31 -17.20 -15.84
N SER A 94 5.45 -16.67 -14.96
CA SER A 94 4.12 -16.24 -15.34
C SER A 94 3.87 -14.77 -15.00
N ALA A 95 3.06 -14.11 -15.82
CA ALA A 95 2.49 -12.82 -15.48
C ALA A 95 1.51 -12.98 -14.30
N VAL A 96 1.39 -11.96 -13.47
CA VAL A 96 0.67 -12.00 -12.20
C VAL A 96 -0.46 -10.97 -12.13
N LYS A 97 -1.44 -11.23 -11.27
CA LYS A 97 -2.49 -10.27 -10.90
C LYS A 97 -2.05 -9.52 -9.65
N LEU A 98 -1.95 -8.20 -9.77
CA LEU A 98 -1.53 -7.30 -8.69
C LEU A 98 -2.72 -6.49 -8.18
N ILE A 99 -2.82 -6.37 -6.86
CA ILE A 99 -3.74 -5.47 -6.18
C ILE A 99 -2.90 -4.65 -5.21
N GLY A 100 -2.85 -3.34 -5.39
CA GLY A 100 -2.03 -2.47 -4.55
C GLY A 100 -2.84 -1.35 -3.92
N HIS A 101 -2.73 -1.16 -2.61
CA HIS A 101 -3.32 -0.02 -1.92
C HIS A 101 -2.28 1.08 -1.71
N SER A 102 -2.64 2.33 -2.03
CA SER A 102 -1.83 3.52 -1.74
C SER A 102 -0.37 3.37 -2.22
N LEU A 103 0.63 3.28 -1.32
CA LEU A 103 2.02 2.99 -1.65
C LEU A 103 2.13 1.72 -2.51
N GLY A 104 1.46 0.63 -2.11
CA GLY A 104 1.45 -0.62 -2.88
C GLY A 104 0.86 -0.44 -4.28
N GLY A 105 -0.15 0.42 -4.44
CA GLY A 105 -0.71 0.82 -5.73
C GLY A 105 0.28 1.60 -6.59
N ASN A 106 1.03 2.52 -5.99
CA ASN A 106 2.09 3.27 -6.67
C ASN A 106 3.23 2.34 -7.13
N VAL A 107 3.68 1.44 -6.24
CA VAL A 107 4.73 0.45 -6.57
C VAL A 107 4.26 -0.46 -7.70
N ALA A 108 3.06 -1.03 -7.60
CA ALA A 108 2.51 -1.91 -8.62
C ALA A 108 2.34 -1.24 -9.99
N SER A 109 1.90 0.03 -10.00
CA SER A 109 1.69 0.78 -11.26
C SER A 109 3.01 1.13 -11.93
N VAL A 110 4.01 1.60 -11.18
CA VAL A 110 5.35 1.87 -11.75
C VAL A 110 6.01 0.57 -12.21
N TYR A 111 5.87 -0.51 -11.42
CA TYR A 111 6.38 -1.83 -11.79
C TYR A 111 5.73 -2.36 -13.08
N ALA A 112 4.40 -2.22 -13.22
CA ALA A 112 3.68 -2.64 -14.42
C ALA A 112 4.15 -1.92 -15.70
N GLY A 113 4.54 -0.64 -15.59
CA GLY A 113 5.14 0.09 -16.70
C GLY A 113 6.59 -0.32 -16.99
N ALA A 114 7.39 -0.60 -15.95
CA ALA A 114 8.78 -1.03 -16.08
C ALA A 114 8.93 -2.50 -16.52
N ARG A 115 7.94 -3.35 -16.23
CA ARG A 115 7.91 -4.80 -16.52
C ARG A 115 6.55 -5.24 -17.08
N PRO A 116 6.09 -4.69 -18.21
CA PRO A 116 4.70 -4.90 -18.70
C PRO A 116 4.39 -6.38 -18.93
N HIS A 117 5.37 -7.19 -19.36
CA HIS A 117 5.18 -8.62 -19.58
C HIS A 117 4.99 -9.44 -18.29
N ARG A 118 5.27 -8.86 -17.11
CA ARG A 118 5.13 -9.52 -15.80
C ARG A 118 3.77 -9.30 -15.15
N VAL A 119 2.95 -8.42 -15.68
CA VAL A 119 1.64 -8.08 -15.09
C VAL A 119 0.52 -8.46 -16.05
N GLU A 120 -0.36 -9.34 -15.59
CA GLU A 120 -1.55 -9.79 -16.32
C GLU A 120 -2.71 -8.80 -16.14
N LYS A 121 -2.96 -8.39 -14.89
CA LYS A 121 -3.97 -7.41 -14.50
C LYS A 121 -3.52 -6.62 -13.28
N LEU A 122 -3.91 -5.37 -13.19
CA LEU A 122 -3.60 -4.50 -12.05
C LEU A 122 -4.88 -3.85 -11.51
N VAL A 123 -5.10 -3.99 -10.19
CA VAL A 123 -6.07 -3.19 -9.45
C VAL A 123 -5.32 -2.24 -8.52
N SER A 124 -5.51 -0.94 -8.72
CA SER A 124 -4.92 0.10 -7.88
C SER A 124 -6.00 0.70 -6.98
N LEU A 125 -5.88 0.47 -5.68
CA LEU A 125 -6.77 0.99 -4.64
C LEU A 125 -6.17 2.29 -4.09
N GLU A 126 -6.72 3.44 -4.46
CA GLU A 126 -6.25 4.77 -4.01
C GLU A 126 -4.76 5.05 -4.30
N GLY A 127 -4.17 4.41 -5.31
CA GLY A 127 -2.83 4.76 -5.81
C GLY A 127 -2.83 6.09 -6.56
N GLY A 128 -1.63 6.66 -6.80
CA GLY A 128 -1.48 7.92 -7.55
C GLY A 128 -1.88 9.18 -6.80
N SER A 129 -2.00 9.12 -5.47
CA SER A 129 -2.51 10.23 -4.65
C SER A 129 -1.42 11.19 -4.11
N LEU A 130 -0.19 11.13 -4.63
CA LEU A 130 0.88 12.06 -4.26
C LEU A 130 0.74 13.37 -5.03
N LEU A 131 0.95 14.51 -4.33
CA LEU A 131 1.04 15.80 -4.98
C LEU A 131 2.35 15.92 -5.75
N GLU A 132 2.27 16.48 -6.95
CA GLU A 132 3.46 16.83 -7.72
C GLU A 132 4.34 17.83 -6.96
N SER A 133 5.64 17.69 -7.10
CA SER A 133 6.60 18.61 -6.52
C SER A 133 7.26 19.44 -7.63
N SER A 134 7.39 20.75 -7.41
CA SER A 134 8.12 21.62 -8.32
C SER A 134 9.61 21.67 -7.97
N PRO A 135 10.50 21.95 -8.95
CA PRO A 135 11.94 22.02 -8.72
C PRO A 135 12.35 23.03 -7.64
N GLU A 136 11.60 24.11 -7.48
CA GLU A 136 11.85 25.18 -6.51
C GLU A 136 11.71 24.67 -5.06
N GLN A 137 11.02 23.56 -4.85
CA GLN A 137 10.88 22.93 -3.52
C GLN A 137 12.14 22.16 -3.10
N ALA A 138 13.07 21.86 -4.01
CA ALA A 138 14.24 21.03 -3.72
C ALA A 138 15.12 21.56 -2.58
N PRO A 139 15.51 22.86 -2.52
CA PRO A 139 16.33 23.34 -1.42
C PRO A 139 15.69 23.19 -0.06
N GLY A 140 14.39 23.52 0.07
CA GLY A 140 13.63 23.33 1.32
C GLY A 140 13.46 21.86 1.69
N ARG A 141 13.29 20.99 0.70
CA ARG A 141 13.17 19.54 0.90
C ARG A 141 14.49 18.95 1.42
N TYR A 142 15.62 19.33 0.87
CA TYR A 142 16.93 18.90 1.36
C TYR A 142 17.21 19.43 2.77
N ALA A 143 16.90 20.71 3.03
CA ALA A 143 17.07 21.28 4.37
C ALA A 143 16.25 20.50 5.41
N GLN A 144 14.96 20.23 5.14
CA GLN A 144 14.10 19.45 6.04
C GLN A 144 14.62 18.01 6.24
N TRP A 145 15.16 17.39 5.19
CA TRP A 145 15.73 16.05 5.30
C TRP A 145 16.98 16.05 6.19
N LEU A 146 17.88 17.04 6.04
CA LEU A 146 19.06 17.21 6.88
C LEU A 146 18.69 17.47 8.34
N ASP A 147 17.65 18.28 8.59
CA ASP A 147 17.15 18.53 9.95
C ASP A 147 16.63 17.24 10.59
N GLN A 148 15.87 16.44 9.85
CA GLN A 148 15.37 15.14 10.31
C GLN A 148 16.46 14.05 10.43
N ASP A 149 17.59 14.24 9.81
CA ASP A 149 18.75 13.37 10.02
C ASP A 149 19.40 13.58 11.39
N ASN A 150 19.43 14.84 11.85
CA ASN A 150 19.90 15.21 13.18
C ASN A 150 18.89 14.90 14.30
N ASP A 151 17.58 14.99 14.02
CA ASP A 151 16.48 14.71 14.95
C ASP A 151 15.42 13.83 14.27
N PRO A 152 15.63 12.51 14.18
CA PRO A 152 14.75 11.60 13.46
C PRO A 152 13.35 11.53 14.08
N PRO A 153 12.30 11.55 13.25
CA PRO A 153 10.93 11.43 13.74
C PRO A 153 10.66 10.04 14.33
N GLY A 154 10.30 9.97 15.60
CA GLY A 154 9.92 8.74 16.29
C GLY A 154 8.47 8.28 15.99
N LEU A 155 8.14 7.06 16.38
CA LEU A 155 6.77 6.57 16.43
C LEU A 155 6.15 6.88 17.81
N ARG A 156 4.86 7.15 17.81
CA ARG A 156 4.10 7.31 19.04
C ARG A 156 3.91 5.97 19.72
N THR A 157 4.07 5.93 21.04
CA THR A 157 3.75 4.79 21.89
C THR A 157 2.41 4.96 22.60
N TYR A 158 1.84 3.87 23.08
CA TYR A 158 0.53 3.78 23.72
C TYR A 158 0.63 2.80 24.91
N ALA A 159 -0.15 3.06 25.96
CA ALA A 159 -0.19 2.17 27.12
C ALA A 159 -0.90 0.85 26.83
N THR A 160 -1.88 0.84 25.91
CA THR A 160 -2.68 -0.34 25.59
C THR A 160 -2.97 -0.46 24.09
N GLN A 161 -3.27 -1.68 23.64
CA GLN A 161 -3.79 -1.89 22.28
C GLN A 161 -5.12 -1.19 22.03
N ALA A 162 -5.95 -1.01 23.04
CA ALA A 162 -7.20 -0.26 22.93
C ALA A 162 -6.96 1.21 22.55
N GLU A 163 -5.88 1.82 23.07
CA GLU A 163 -5.48 3.16 22.66
C GLU A 163 -4.98 3.19 21.20
N VAL A 164 -4.28 2.14 20.74
CA VAL A 164 -3.94 1.99 19.32
C VAL A 164 -5.20 1.92 18.47
N ALA A 165 -6.18 1.09 18.83
CA ALA A 165 -7.47 0.99 18.12
C ALA A 165 -8.18 2.35 18.06
N SER A 166 -8.28 3.05 19.19
CA SER A 166 -8.87 4.41 19.26
C SER A 166 -8.14 5.40 18.37
N ARG A 167 -6.80 5.30 18.26
CA ARG A 167 -6.02 6.14 17.35
C ARG A 167 -6.30 5.83 15.89
N LEU A 168 -6.45 4.54 15.54
CA LEU A 168 -6.81 4.13 14.18
C LEU A 168 -8.19 4.67 13.78
N GLN A 169 -9.17 4.61 14.68
CA GLN A 169 -10.50 5.19 14.47
C GLN A 169 -10.47 6.72 14.35
N LYS A 170 -9.62 7.40 15.14
CA LYS A 170 -9.44 8.84 14.99
C LYS A 170 -8.88 9.22 13.62
N ASN A 171 -8.01 8.39 13.05
CA ASN A 171 -7.46 8.60 11.71
C ASN A 171 -8.46 8.22 10.61
N ASN A 172 -9.28 7.20 10.86
CA ASN A 172 -10.37 6.77 9.97
C ASN A 172 -11.68 6.59 10.75
N PRO A 173 -12.52 7.64 10.83
CA PRO A 173 -13.79 7.59 11.58
C PRO A 173 -14.83 6.59 11.05
N ARG A 174 -14.59 5.96 9.90
CA ARG A 174 -15.44 4.90 9.32
C ARG A 174 -15.08 3.52 9.83
N LEU A 175 -13.95 3.39 10.50
CA LEU A 175 -13.47 2.12 11.01
C LEU A 175 -14.32 1.65 12.19
N THR A 176 -14.94 0.47 12.08
CA THR A 176 -15.72 -0.13 13.17
C THR A 176 -14.83 -0.54 14.35
N ASP A 177 -15.43 -0.69 15.54
CA ASP A 177 -14.72 -1.12 16.75
C ASP A 177 -14.05 -2.48 16.54
N GLU A 178 -14.76 -3.43 15.92
CA GLU A 178 -14.24 -4.76 15.62
C GLU A 178 -13.02 -4.72 14.69
N ARG A 179 -13.10 -3.94 13.60
CA ARG A 179 -12.01 -3.78 12.65
C ARG A 179 -10.82 -3.04 13.29
N ALA A 180 -11.11 -2.02 14.11
CA ALA A 180 -10.06 -1.28 14.83
C ALA A 180 -9.31 -2.18 15.82
N ALA A 181 -10.02 -3.02 16.58
CA ALA A 181 -9.42 -3.98 17.50
C ALA A 181 -8.57 -5.02 16.76
N PHE A 182 -9.07 -5.57 15.65
CA PHE A 182 -8.31 -6.50 14.80
C PHE A 182 -7.01 -5.86 14.28
N LEU A 183 -7.11 -4.65 13.73
CA LEU A 183 -5.94 -3.95 13.22
C LEU A 183 -4.95 -3.63 14.33
N ALA A 184 -5.42 -3.14 15.49
CA ALA A 184 -4.54 -2.85 16.62
C ALA A 184 -3.76 -4.10 17.07
N GLN A 185 -4.42 -5.26 17.10
CA GLN A 185 -3.79 -6.53 17.45
C GLN A 185 -2.68 -6.93 16.48
N HIS A 186 -2.87 -6.67 15.18
CA HIS A 186 -1.93 -7.09 14.14
C HIS A 186 -0.90 -6.02 13.76
N TRP A 187 -1.18 -4.74 14.02
CA TRP A 187 -0.32 -3.61 13.64
C TRP A 187 0.56 -3.11 14.74
N SER A 188 0.38 -3.58 15.98
CA SER A 188 1.17 -3.11 17.10
C SER A 188 1.83 -4.25 17.86
N ALA A 189 2.99 -3.96 18.41
CA ALA A 189 3.73 -4.82 19.33
C ALA A 189 4.24 -4.00 20.52
N GLN A 190 4.54 -4.68 21.63
CA GLN A 190 5.19 -4.04 22.76
C GLN A 190 6.68 -3.81 22.47
N ASN A 191 7.16 -2.62 22.80
CA ASN A 191 8.58 -2.30 22.84
C ASN A 191 9.23 -2.85 24.13
N GLU A 192 10.52 -2.63 24.30
CA GLU A 192 11.28 -3.07 25.49
C GLU A 192 10.77 -2.46 26.80
N GLN A 193 10.09 -1.31 26.74
CA GLN A 193 9.49 -0.61 27.88
C GLN A 193 8.07 -1.11 28.19
N GLY A 194 7.55 -2.09 27.42
CA GLY A 194 6.21 -2.63 27.58
C GLY A 194 5.10 -1.75 26.98
N GLU A 195 5.44 -0.69 26.27
CA GLU A 195 4.49 0.18 25.58
C GLU A 195 4.18 -0.35 24.19
N TRP A 196 2.96 -0.13 23.72
CA TRP A 196 2.51 -0.52 22.38
C TRP A 196 2.92 0.52 21.33
N ALA A 197 3.54 0.07 20.25
CA ALA A 197 3.88 0.89 19.10
C ALA A 197 3.46 0.18 17.79
N LEU A 198 3.21 0.96 16.73
CA LEU A 198 3.00 0.37 15.42
C LEU A 198 4.25 -0.37 14.97
N MET A 199 4.07 -1.54 14.36
CA MET A 199 5.16 -2.34 13.80
C MET A 199 5.64 -1.73 12.48
N ALA A 200 6.36 -0.61 12.59
CA ALA A 200 6.97 0.08 11.46
C ALA A 200 8.30 0.69 11.91
N ASP A 201 9.29 0.69 11.04
CA ASP A 201 10.53 1.39 11.27
C ASP A 201 10.27 2.90 11.29
N PRO A 202 10.66 3.64 12.35
CA PRO A 202 10.52 5.10 12.41
C PRO A 202 11.16 5.83 11.22
N ALA A 203 12.20 5.27 10.61
CA ALA A 203 12.86 5.82 9.43
C ALA A 203 11.89 6.04 8.23
N HIS A 204 10.76 5.31 8.18
CA HIS A 204 9.70 5.58 7.20
C HIS A 204 9.04 6.95 7.33
N ARG A 205 9.19 7.62 8.47
CA ARG A 205 8.63 8.95 8.69
C ARG A 205 9.56 10.09 8.24
N LYS A 206 10.84 9.79 7.98
CA LYS A 206 11.73 10.79 7.39
C LYS A 206 11.22 11.19 6.01
N ILE A 207 11.29 12.47 5.72
CA ILE A 207 10.90 12.97 4.40
C ILE A 207 11.87 12.42 3.35
N SER A 208 11.35 12.00 2.19
CA SER A 208 12.22 11.70 1.06
C SER A 208 12.92 12.97 0.59
N PRO A 209 14.25 12.99 0.44
CA PRO A 209 14.95 14.16 -0.10
C PRO A 209 14.62 14.40 -1.58
N TYR A 210 14.17 13.36 -2.29
CA TYR A 210 13.82 13.47 -3.70
C TYR A 210 12.41 14.00 -3.89
N LEU A 211 12.25 14.86 -4.87
CA LEU A 211 10.95 15.37 -5.30
C LEU A 211 10.12 14.27 -5.95
N TYR A 212 8.81 14.32 -5.75
CA TYR A 212 7.89 13.47 -6.50
C TYR A 212 7.69 14.05 -7.91
N ARG A 213 8.14 13.32 -8.91
CA ARG A 213 8.09 13.68 -10.32
C ARG A 213 6.91 12.99 -10.98
N LEU A 214 5.82 13.73 -11.16
CA LEU A 214 4.61 13.19 -11.77
C LEU A 214 4.81 12.79 -13.23
N ASP A 215 5.59 13.56 -13.99
CA ASP A 215 5.93 13.31 -15.38
C ASP A 215 6.61 11.93 -15.58
N GLU A 216 7.55 11.57 -14.69
CA GLU A 216 8.20 10.26 -14.70
C GLU A 216 7.22 9.12 -14.40
N VAL A 217 6.32 9.32 -13.43
CA VAL A 217 5.28 8.34 -13.08
C VAL A 217 4.30 8.16 -14.22
N LEU A 218 3.82 9.23 -14.84
CA LEU A 218 2.89 9.16 -15.99
C LEU A 218 3.56 8.50 -17.19
N SER A 219 4.85 8.69 -17.40
CA SER A 219 5.63 7.97 -18.42
C SER A 219 5.65 6.46 -18.17
N CYS A 220 5.86 6.03 -16.92
CA CYS A 220 5.72 4.61 -16.54
C CYS A 220 4.30 4.10 -16.77
N TRP A 221 3.28 4.86 -16.38
CA TRP A 221 1.88 4.47 -16.55
C TRP A 221 1.48 4.33 -18.02
N GLY A 222 2.00 5.20 -18.89
CA GLY A 222 1.80 5.11 -20.34
C GLY A 222 2.40 3.86 -20.99
N ALA A 223 3.38 3.23 -20.33
CA ALA A 223 4.00 1.98 -20.77
C ALA A 223 3.29 0.71 -20.27
N ILE A 224 2.25 0.83 -19.45
CA ILE A 224 1.47 -0.32 -18.95
C ILE A 224 0.67 -0.93 -20.10
N THR A 225 0.86 -2.22 -20.34
CA THR A 225 0.11 -2.97 -21.36
C THR A 225 -1.06 -3.77 -20.78
N ALA A 226 -0.97 -4.10 -19.48
CA ALA A 226 -2.02 -4.82 -18.77
C ALA A 226 -3.29 -3.98 -18.60
N PRO A 227 -4.50 -4.59 -18.56
CA PRO A 227 -5.69 -3.91 -18.08
C PRO A 227 -5.52 -3.42 -16.64
N VAL A 228 -5.97 -2.19 -16.36
CA VAL A 228 -5.88 -1.55 -15.04
C VAL A 228 -7.25 -1.09 -14.55
N LEU A 229 -7.60 -1.45 -13.33
CA LEU A 229 -8.74 -0.90 -12.61
C LEU A 229 -8.25 0.03 -11.50
N MET A 230 -8.55 1.32 -11.62
CA MET A 230 -8.37 2.30 -10.55
C MET A 230 -9.63 2.33 -9.69
N VAL A 231 -9.50 1.98 -8.42
CA VAL A 231 -10.59 2.04 -7.45
C VAL A 231 -10.32 3.18 -6.47
N VAL A 232 -11.23 4.11 -6.38
CA VAL A 232 -11.09 5.30 -5.52
C VAL A 232 -12.29 5.43 -4.58
N GLY A 233 -12.06 5.92 -3.39
CA GLY A 233 -13.13 6.23 -2.46
C GLY A 233 -13.93 7.46 -2.90
N GLU A 234 -15.13 7.61 -2.37
CA GLU A 234 -15.94 8.84 -2.52
C GLU A 234 -15.19 10.06 -1.96
N PHE A 235 -14.33 9.84 -0.94
CA PHE A 235 -13.50 10.86 -0.29
C PHE A 235 -12.00 10.57 -0.53
N PRO A 236 -11.48 10.73 -1.76
CA PRO A 236 -10.14 10.31 -2.11
C PRO A 236 -9.07 11.16 -1.40
N LEU A 237 -7.93 10.52 -1.09
CA LEU A 237 -6.81 11.21 -0.42
C LEU A 237 -6.30 12.43 -1.21
N LEU A 238 -6.28 12.34 -2.53
CA LEU A 238 -5.82 13.44 -3.37
C LEU A 238 -6.72 14.68 -3.21
N GLY A 239 -8.04 14.49 -3.12
CA GLY A 239 -8.98 15.59 -2.84
C GLY A 239 -8.75 16.22 -1.47
N LEU A 240 -8.40 15.42 -0.45
CA LEU A 240 -8.03 15.95 0.86
C LEU A 240 -6.73 16.75 0.81
N ARG A 241 -5.72 16.27 0.10
CA ARG A 241 -4.41 16.94 -0.07
C ARG A 241 -4.52 18.25 -0.84
N MET A 242 -5.40 18.30 -1.84
CA MET A 242 -5.68 19.51 -2.62
C MET A 242 -6.65 20.46 -1.92
N SER A 243 -7.22 20.05 -0.78
CA SER A 243 -8.30 20.78 -0.08
C SER A 243 -9.52 21.07 -0.99
N ASP A 244 -9.67 20.28 -2.07
CA ASP A 244 -10.76 20.37 -3.05
C ASP A 244 -11.07 18.98 -3.62
N ARG A 245 -12.22 18.43 -3.24
CA ARG A 245 -12.65 17.08 -3.68
C ARG A 245 -12.87 16.99 -5.17
N LYS A 246 -13.42 18.06 -5.78
CA LYS A 246 -13.71 18.08 -7.22
C LYS A 246 -12.41 18.15 -8.03
N ALA A 247 -11.50 19.01 -7.64
CA ALA A 247 -10.17 19.08 -8.25
C ALA A 247 -9.38 17.78 -8.07
N GLY A 248 -9.42 17.18 -6.87
CA GLY A 248 -8.78 15.90 -6.62
C GLY A 248 -9.35 14.76 -7.48
N ARG A 249 -10.66 14.75 -7.72
CA ARG A 249 -11.29 13.78 -8.63
C ARG A 249 -10.86 13.98 -10.07
N ALA A 250 -10.89 15.22 -10.56
CA ALA A 250 -10.45 15.55 -11.91
C ALA A 250 -8.97 15.19 -12.13
N GLU A 251 -8.13 15.39 -11.13
CA GLU A 251 -6.72 15.03 -11.18
C GLU A 251 -6.52 13.50 -11.24
N ILE A 252 -7.30 12.71 -10.49
CA ILE A 252 -7.28 11.25 -10.59
C ILE A 252 -7.66 10.79 -12.00
N GLU A 253 -8.71 11.39 -12.59
CA GLU A 253 -9.17 11.08 -13.93
C GLU A 253 -8.09 11.43 -14.96
N PHE A 254 -7.48 12.60 -14.84
CA PHE A 254 -6.36 13.03 -15.69
C PHE A 254 -5.17 12.06 -15.63
N ARG A 255 -4.73 11.70 -14.43
CA ARG A 255 -3.61 10.75 -14.25
C ARG A 255 -3.93 9.37 -14.81
N THR A 256 -5.13 8.88 -14.52
CA THR A 256 -5.55 7.55 -14.97
C THR A 256 -5.64 7.46 -16.49
N ALA A 257 -6.00 8.56 -17.18
CA ALA A 257 -6.03 8.63 -18.62
C ALA A 257 -4.65 8.42 -19.29
N ALA A 258 -3.55 8.53 -18.57
CA ALA A 258 -2.23 8.16 -19.05
C ALA A 258 -2.06 6.65 -19.24
N ILE A 259 -2.89 5.82 -18.61
CA ILE A 259 -2.83 4.35 -18.73
C ILE A 259 -3.70 3.90 -19.91
N PRO A 260 -3.14 3.26 -20.96
CA PRO A 260 -3.86 2.99 -22.20
C PRO A 260 -5.13 2.14 -22.05
N ASN A 261 -5.10 1.16 -21.14
CA ASN A 261 -6.23 0.25 -20.92
C ASN A 261 -6.68 0.33 -19.45
N SER A 262 -7.35 1.41 -19.10
CA SER A 262 -7.76 1.67 -17.72
C SER A 262 -9.25 1.95 -17.59
N ALA A 263 -9.78 1.64 -16.40
CA ALA A 263 -11.11 2.04 -15.95
C ALA A 263 -11.03 2.59 -14.52
N ILE A 264 -11.94 3.50 -14.17
CA ILE A 264 -12.08 4.06 -12.82
C ILE A 264 -13.41 3.60 -12.23
N LYS A 265 -13.38 3.14 -10.99
CA LYS A 265 -14.56 2.87 -10.17
C LYS A 265 -14.48 3.64 -8.86
N THR A 266 -15.63 4.15 -8.41
CA THR A 266 -15.73 4.86 -7.13
C THR A 266 -16.52 4.01 -6.15
N VAL A 267 -15.98 3.90 -4.93
CA VAL A 267 -16.64 3.21 -3.81
C VAL A 267 -17.32 4.24 -2.93
N ALA A 268 -18.66 4.18 -2.90
CA ALA A 268 -19.47 5.08 -2.08
C ALA A 268 -19.20 4.85 -0.58
N GLY A 269 -19.26 5.92 0.22
CA GLY A 269 -19.03 5.87 1.66
C GLY A 269 -17.59 5.56 2.09
N ALA A 270 -16.64 5.43 1.14
CA ALA A 270 -15.25 5.11 1.43
C ALA A 270 -14.33 6.33 1.32
N GLY A 271 -13.29 6.34 2.14
CA GLY A 271 -12.14 7.24 2.03
C GLY A 271 -10.90 6.53 1.51
N HIS A 272 -9.73 7.03 1.91
CA HIS A 272 -8.45 6.46 1.51
C HIS A 272 -8.27 4.97 1.89
N MET A 273 -8.79 4.58 3.03
CA MET A 273 -8.72 3.20 3.52
C MET A 273 -9.95 2.38 3.07
N LEU A 274 -10.25 2.42 1.78
CA LEU A 274 -11.46 1.83 1.21
C LEU A 274 -11.59 0.32 1.50
N GLN A 275 -10.47 -0.40 1.66
CA GLN A 275 -10.43 -1.80 2.06
C GLN A 275 -10.91 -2.04 3.51
N HIS A 276 -10.85 -1.01 4.35
CA HIS A 276 -11.40 -1.03 5.70
C HIS A 276 -12.84 -0.51 5.76
N ASP A 277 -13.16 0.45 4.89
CA ASP A 277 -14.45 1.14 4.91
C ASP A 277 -15.54 0.29 4.26
N GLN A 278 -15.27 -0.27 3.07
CA GLN A 278 -16.23 -0.98 2.21
C GLN A 278 -15.60 -2.23 1.58
N PRO A 279 -15.12 -3.20 2.40
CA PRO A 279 -14.39 -4.38 1.89
C PRO A 279 -15.24 -5.26 0.96
N GLU A 280 -16.56 -5.34 1.18
CA GLU A 280 -17.48 -6.12 0.35
C GLU A 280 -17.53 -5.59 -1.08
N GLU A 281 -17.68 -4.27 -1.24
CA GLU A 281 -17.73 -3.63 -2.54
C GLU A 281 -16.36 -3.68 -3.24
N VAL A 282 -15.28 -3.48 -2.49
CA VAL A 282 -13.92 -3.58 -3.02
C VAL A 282 -13.64 -5.00 -3.52
N ALA A 283 -14.00 -6.03 -2.73
CA ALA A 283 -13.83 -7.44 -3.14
C ALA A 283 -14.64 -7.77 -4.40
N ARG A 284 -15.88 -7.28 -4.48
CA ARG A 284 -16.75 -7.46 -5.67
C ARG A 284 -16.10 -6.84 -6.92
N LEU A 285 -15.63 -5.59 -6.82
CA LEU A 285 -14.97 -4.90 -7.94
C LEU A 285 -13.69 -5.61 -8.39
N ILE A 286 -12.90 -6.11 -7.44
CA ILE A 286 -11.70 -6.92 -7.72
C ILE A 286 -12.08 -8.17 -8.51
N GLU A 287 -13.05 -8.96 -8.02
CA GLU A 287 -13.43 -10.23 -8.66
C GLU A 287 -14.14 -10.08 -9.99
N GLU A 288 -14.87 -9.01 -10.22
CA GLU A 288 -15.47 -8.70 -11.51
C GLU A 288 -14.43 -8.32 -12.55
N PHE A 289 -13.33 -7.71 -12.12
CA PHE A 289 -12.26 -7.29 -13.01
C PHE A 289 -11.27 -8.43 -13.29
N LEU A 290 -10.93 -9.28 -12.28
CA LEU A 290 -10.00 -10.41 -12.44
C LEU A 290 -10.63 -11.60 -13.17
#